data_f0d64d78467297ebae5aa8f605458c74
#
_entry.id   f0d64d78467297ebae5aa8f605458c74
#
_cell.length_a   1.000
_cell.length_b   1.000
_cell.length_c   1.000
_cell.angle_alpha   90.00
_cell.angle_beta   90.00
_cell.angle_gamma   90.00
#
_symmetry.space_group_name_H-M   'P 1'
#
loop_
_entity.id
_entity.type
_entity.pdbx_description
1 polymer ?
#
loop_
_entity_poly.entity_id
_entity_poly.type
_entity_poly.pdbx_seq_one_letter_code
_entity_poly.pdbx_strand_id
1 'polypeptide(L)'
;MLISESGLARRLKFAYRHTGGCTVYNDGDNMMVYTEMWLVRAQRQLFPRKALGVIVEHIGDLPDAGVAIYTAKDTPPQDVFSDVAREDAGGWMCGDRGAQVTMAPVVMQGAQVFQPRGGGECWGCPVGILEVINWGDENMPDADVVGADRLLWEVPGETVVITALRKAVQATVREWERAAWSALEGIDLHKEDGRC
;
A
#
# COMPACT_ATOMS: atom_id res chain seq x y z
N MET A 1 4.94 -11.86 -9.59
CA MET A 1 3.92 -11.80 -8.52
C MET A 1 4.20 -10.57 -7.68
N LEU A 2 3.25 -9.63 -7.67
CA LEU A 2 3.40 -8.32 -7.02
C LEU A 2 3.34 -8.43 -5.48
N ILE A 3 2.42 -9.24 -4.97
CA ILE A 3 2.14 -9.33 -3.54
C ILE A 3 3.10 -10.29 -2.85
N SER A 4 3.76 -9.82 -1.78
CA SER A 4 4.61 -10.65 -0.93
C SER A 4 3.77 -11.51 0.01
N GLU A 5 3.81 -12.83 -0.15
CA GLU A 5 3.04 -13.76 0.66
C GLU A 5 3.33 -13.63 2.17
N SER A 6 4.60 -13.60 2.54
CA SER A 6 5.00 -13.47 3.95
C SER A 6 4.86 -12.06 4.48
N GLY A 7 5.07 -11.06 3.63
CA GLY A 7 4.91 -9.65 3.98
C GLY A 7 3.46 -9.31 4.27
N LEU A 8 2.53 -9.69 3.37
CA LEU A 8 1.11 -9.47 3.59
C LEU A 8 0.60 -10.20 4.85
N ALA A 9 0.99 -11.46 5.06
CA ALA A 9 0.60 -12.19 6.26
C ALA A 9 1.07 -11.50 7.55
N ARG A 10 2.31 -10.94 7.56
CA ARG A 10 2.81 -10.14 8.70
C ARG A 10 2.02 -8.85 8.90
N ARG A 11 1.71 -8.13 7.82
CA ARG A 11 0.96 -6.87 7.89
C ARG A 11 -0.47 -7.07 8.36
N LEU A 12 -1.13 -8.15 7.95
CA LEU A 12 -2.43 -8.54 8.47
C LEU A 12 -2.40 -8.78 9.99
N LYS A 13 -1.44 -9.58 10.48
CA LYS A 13 -1.27 -9.81 11.93
C LYS A 13 -0.96 -8.51 12.67
N PHE A 14 -0.19 -7.62 12.08
CA PHE A 14 0.11 -6.31 12.65
C PHE A 14 -1.12 -5.41 12.69
N ALA A 15 -1.87 -5.31 11.59
CA ALA A 15 -3.10 -4.52 11.49
C ALA A 15 -4.12 -4.98 12.52
N TYR A 16 -4.35 -6.29 12.62
CA TYR A 16 -5.23 -6.87 13.62
C TYR A 16 -4.85 -6.49 15.05
N ARG A 17 -3.55 -6.49 15.39
CA ARG A 17 -3.08 -6.30 16.77
C ARG A 17 -2.89 -4.83 17.17
N HIS A 18 -2.54 -3.94 16.23
CA HIS A 18 -1.93 -2.65 16.54
C HIS A 18 -2.49 -1.44 15.80
N THR A 19 -3.23 -1.60 14.69
CA THR A 19 -3.61 -0.48 13.79
C THR A 19 -5.10 -0.43 13.46
N GLY A 20 -5.96 -0.62 14.46
CA GLY A 20 -7.39 -0.46 14.22
C GLY A 20 -8.04 -1.54 13.33
N GLY A 21 -7.33 -2.64 13.05
CA GLY A 21 -7.90 -3.76 12.30
C GLY A 21 -7.76 -3.65 10.78
N CYS A 22 -8.48 -4.51 10.09
CA CYS A 22 -8.58 -4.52 8.63
C CYS A 22 -9.96 -4.99 8.19
N THR A 23 -10.36 -4.61 6.98
CA THR A 23 -11.54 -5.13 6.29
C THR A 23 -11.10 -6.13 5.23
N VAL A 24 -11.72 -7.29 5.22
CA VAL A 24 -11.57 -8.33 4.19
C VAL A 24 -12.85 -8.34 3.35
N TYR A 25 -12.74 -8.14 2.06
CA TYR A 25 -13.87 -8.12 1.13
C TYR A 25 -13.64 -9.08 -0.03
N ASN A 26 -14.64 -9.90 -0.31
CA ASN A 26 -14.67 -10.79 -1.47
C ASN A 26 -15.74 -10.28 -2.46
N ASP A 27 -15.32 -9.73 -3.61
CA ASP A 27 -16.26 -9.24 -4.64
C ASP A 27 -16.79 -10.35 -5.57
N GLY A 28 -16.35 -11.60 -5.34
CA GLY A 28 -16.63 -12.78 -6.16
C GLY A 28 -15.44 -13.19 -7.01
N ASP A 29 -14.86 -12.29 -7.75
CA ASP A 29 -13.68 -12.54 -8.59
C ASP A 29 -12.36 -12.27 -7.85
N ASN A 30 -12.36 -11.29 -6.95
CA ASN A 30 -11.18 -10.83 -6.22
C ASN A 30 -11.38 -10.90 -4.71
N MET A 31 -10.28 -11.13 -4.03
CA MET A 31 -10.13 -10.87 -2.61
C MET A 31 -9.44 -9.53 -2.42
N MET A 32 -9.98 -8.72 -1.52
CA MET A 32 -9.41 -7.44 -1.13
C MET A 32 -9.21 -7.41 0.37
N VAL A 33 -8.11 -6.83 0.81
CA VAL A 33 -7.89 -6.50 2.22
C VAL A 33 -7.37 -5.09 2.30
N TYR A 34 -7.97 -4.29 3.15
CA TYR A 34 -7.57 -2.90 3.32
C TYR A 34 -7.62 -2.44 4.78
N THR A 35 -6.84 -1.42 5.06
CA THR A 35 -6.77 -0.68 6.32
C THR A 35 -6.86 0.81 5.99
N GLU A 36 -6.60 1.69 6.93
CA GLU A 36 -6.46 3.13 6.68
C GLU A 36 -5.18 3.50 5.88
N MET A 37 -4.21 2.59 5.78
CA MET A 37 -2.88 2.89 5.24
C MET A 37 -2.55 2.16 3.95
N TRP A 38 -3.24 1.10 3.63
CA TRP A 38 -2.97 0.29 2.44
C TRP A 38 -4.17 -0.55 2.02
N LEU A 39 -4.21 -0.87 0.74
CA LEU A 39 -5.12 -1.85 0.13
C LEU A 39 -4.32 -2.86 -0.69
N VAL A 40 -4.68 -4.11 -0.57
CA VAL A 40 -4.23 -5.21 -1.43
C VAL A 40 -5.45 -5.85 -2.07
N ARG A 41 -5.43 -5.98 -3.40
CA ARG A 41 -6.43 -6.68 -4.20
C ARG A 41 -5.76 -7.72 -5.06
N ALA A 42 -6.30 -8.91 -5.11
CA ALA A 42 -5.87 -9.92 -6.08
C ALA A 42 -7.04 -10.79 -6.51
N GLN A 43 -6.95 -11.35 -7.72
CA GLN A 43 -7.85 -12.43 -8.12
C GLN A 43 -7.78 -13.54 -7.08
N ARG A 44 -8.92 -14.13 -6.75
CA ARG A 44 -9.03 -15.13 -5.65
C ARG A 44 -8.00 -16.25 -5.75
N GLN A 45 -7.70 -16.71 -6.96
CA GLN A 45 -6.72 -17.78 -7.23
C GLN A 45 -5.26 -17.34 -7.05
N LEU A 46 -4.98 -16.03 -7.13
CA LEU A 46 -3.64 -15.45 -6.97
C LEU A 46 -3.41 -14.93 -5.54
N PHE A 47 -4.47 -14.84 -4.73
CA PHE A 47 -4.34 -14.30 -3.38
C PHE A 47 -3.42 -15.19 -2.52
N PRO A 48 -2.43 -14.61 -1.81
CA PRO A 48 -1.40 -15.37 -1.11
C PRO A 48 -1.96 -16.31 -0.03
N ARG A 49 -1.58 -17.59 -0.09
CA ARG A 49 -2.12 -18.64 0.81
C ARG A 49 -1.85 -18.38 2.29
N LYS A 50 -0.66 -17.87 2.63
CA LYS A 50 -0.35 -17.52 4.03
C LYS A 50 -1.24 -16.39 4.53
N ALA A 51 -1.58 -15.43 3.68
CA ALA A 51 -2.50 -14.34 4.03
C ALA A 51 -3.92 -14.88 4.24
N LEU A 52 -4.40 -15.78 3.37
CA LEU A 52 -5.68 -16.47 3.59
C LEU A 52 -5.71 -17.21 4.93
N GLY A 53 -4.64 -17.93 5.28
CA GLY A 53 -4.53 -18.61 6.59
C GLY A 53 -4.64 -17.64 7.77
N VAL A 54 -4.03 -16.46 7.68
CA VAL A 54 -4.13 -15.40 8.71
C VAL A 54 -5.55 -14.85 8.78
N ILE A 55 -6.21 -14.63 7.65
CA ILE A 55 -7.60 -14.19 7.59
C ILE A 55 -8.50 -15.18 8.33
N VAL A 56 -8.41 -16.48 7.98
CA VAL A 56 -9.18 -17.53 8.64
C VAL A 56 -8.87 -17.62 10.14
N GLU A 57 -7.61 -17.44 10.55
CA GLU A 57 -7.21 -17.39 11.97
C GLU A 57 -7.98 -16.30 12.75
N HIS A 58 -8.31 -15.18 12.10
CA HIS A 58 -8.91 -14.03 12.78
C HIS A 58 -10.44 -13.93 12.62
N ILE A 59 -11.00 -14.40 11.51
CA ILE A 59 -12.45 -14.28 11.24
C ILE A 59 -13.18 -15.62 11.20
N GLY A 60 -12.45 -16.74 11.31
CA GLY A 60 -13.01 -18.09 11.35
C GLY A 60 -13.15 -18.75 9.97
N ASP A 61 -13.53 -18.03 8.94
CA ASP A 61 -13.64 -18.51 7.56
C ASP A 61 -13.37 -17.37 6.58
N LEU A 62 -13.24 -17.65 5.29
CA LEU A 62 -13.16 -16.63 4.26
C LEU A 62 -14.56 -16.08 3.96
N PRO A 63 -14.68 -14.75 3.71
CA PRO A 63 -15.98 -14.18 3.35
C PRO A 63 -16.54 -14.81 2.07
N ASP A 64 -17.84 -15.06 2.04
CA ASP A 64 -18.55 -15.43 0.82
C ASP A 64 -18.51 -14.31 -0.23
N ALA A 65 -18.82 -14.65 -1.48
CA ALA A 65 -18.89 -13.67 -2.56
C ALA A 65 -19.92 -12.57 -2.23
N GLY A 66 -19.49 -11.30 -2.35
CA GLY A 66 -20.28 -10.14 -2.00
C GLY A 66 -20.29 -9.78 -0.51
N VAL A 67 -19.52 -10.48 0.32
CA VAL A 67 -19.44 -10.24 1.77
C VAL A 67 -18.14 -9.54 2.13
N ALA A 68 -18.24 -8.57 3.04
CA ALA A 68 -17.11 -7.90 3.66
C ALA A 68 -17.16 -8.04 5.18
N ILE A 69 -16.01 -8.33 5.80
CA ILE A 69 -15.87 -8.52 7.24
C ILE A 69 -14.76 -7.61 7.77
N TYR A 70 -15.10 -6.78 8.73
CA TYR A 70 -14.12 -6.03 9.52
C TYR A 70 -13.67 -6.87 10.71
N THR A 71 -12.38 -6.85 11.02
CA THR A 71 -11.79 -7.53 12.16
C THR A 71 -10.68 -6.70 12.81
N ALA A 72 -10.65 -6.68 14.13
CA ALA A 72 -9.63 -6.02 14.95
C ALA A 72 -9.44 -6.78 16.27
N LYS A 73 -8.33 -6.51 16.97
CA LYS A 73 -8.10 -7.03 18.31
C LYS A 73 -9.22 -6.56 19.25
N ASP A 74 -9.67 -7.45 20.10
CA ASP A 74 -10.72 -7.20 21.11
C ASP A 74 -12.10 -6.82 20.52
N THR A 75 -12.26 -6.98 19.20
CA THR A 75 -13.53 -6.75 18.50
C THR A 75 -13.89 -8.03 17.73
N PRO A 76 -15.05 -8.65 18.00
CA PRO A 76 -15.47 -9.80 17.19
C PRO A 76 -15.61 -9.41 15.72
N PRO A 77 -15.41 -10.33 14.79
CA PRO A 77 -15.64 -10.05 13.36
C PRO A 77 -17.02 -9.48 13.13
N GLN A 78 -17.11 -8.43 12.32
CA GLN A 78 -18.34 -7.70 12.03
C GLN A 78 -18.59 -7.64 10.54
N ASP A 79 -19.81 -7.93 10.13
CA ASP A 79 -20.22 -7.73 8.75
C ASP A 79 -20.21 -6.24 8.40
N VAL A 80 -19.61 -5.90 7.28
CA VAL A 80 -19.63 -4.57 6.68
C VAL A 80 -20.57 -4.65 5.46
N PHE A 81 -21.43 -3.63 5.29
CA PHE A 81 -22.28 -3.58 4.12
C PHE A 81 -21.43 -3.59 2.85
N SER A 82 -21.76 -4.48 1.92
CA SER A 82 -21.00 -4.70 0.68
C SER A 82 -20.84 -3.43 -0.17
N ASP A 83 -21.85 -2.57 -0.16
CA ASP A 83 -21.82 -1.29 -0.90
C ASP A 83 -20.79 -0.34 -0.27
N VAL A 84 -20.73 -0.25 1.06
CA VAL A 84 -19.72 0.54 1.79
C VAL A 84 -18.32 -0.01 1.51
N ALA A 85 -18.13 -1.33 1.62
CA ALA A 85 -16.84 -1.95 1.34
C ALA A 85 -16.38 -1.75 -0.11
N ARG A 86 -17.33 -1.74 -1.08
CA ARG A 86 -17.05 -1.48 -2.48
C ARG A 86 -16.67 -0.02 -2.72
N GLU A 87 -17.37 0.93 -2.08
CA GLU A 87 -17.06 2.35 -2.16
C GLU A 87 -15.70 2.65 -1.54
N ASP A 88 -15.40 2.10 -0.37
CA ASP A 88 -14.11 2.24 0.29
C ASP A 88 -12.98 1.69 -0.57
N ALA A 89 -13.10 0.45 -1.04
CA ALA A 89 -12.11 -0.17 -1.92
C ALA A 89 -11.98 0.58 -3.25
N GLY A 90 -13.09 1.05 -3.83
CA GLY A 90 -13.11 1.91 -5.00
C GLY A 90 -12.39 3.24 -4.74
N GLY A 91 -12.62 3.86 -3.60
CA GLY A 91 -11.96 5.09 -3.17
C GLY A 91 -10.43 4.97 -3.14
N TRP A 92 -9.89 3.81 -2.76
CA TRP A 92 -8.44 3.55 -2.78
C TRP A 92 -7.85 3.62 -4.18
N MET A 93 -8.57 3.15 -5.19
CA MET A 93 -8.13 3.06 -6.58
C MET A 93 -8.57 4.26 -7.41
N CYS A 94 -9.50 5.07 -6.88
CA CYS A 94 -10.05 6.26 -7.54
C CYS A 94 -9.10 7.44 -7.41
N GLY A 95 -8.93 8.17 -8.49
CA GLY A 95 -8.15 9.40 -8.57
C GLY A 95 -7.43 9.50 -9.91
N ASP A 96 -7.03 10.71 -10.25
CA ASP A 96 -6.22 10.91 -11.44
C ASP A 96 -4.87 10.21 -11.24
N ARG A 97 -4.45 9.44 -12.22
CA ARG A 97 -3.10 8.87 -12.27
C ARG A 97 -2.12 9.98 -12.66
N GLY A 98 -1.18 10.24 -11.78
CA GLY A 98 -0.13 11.25 -11.97
C GLY A 98 1.16 10.64 -12.52
N ALA A 99 2.28 11.15 -12.04
CA ALA A 99 3.60 10.69 -12.44
C ALA A 99 3.86 9.24 -12.01
N GLN A 100 4.62 8.50 -12.82
CA GLN A 100 5.24 7.27 -12.38
C GLN A 100 6.46 7.57 -11.50
N VAL A 101 6.58 6.85 -10.40
CA VAL A 101 7.67 7.01 -9.44
C VAL A 101 8.35 5.69 -9.17
N THR A 102 9.66 5.75 -9.04
CA THR A 102 10.53 4.62 -8.73
C THR A 102 11.04 4.74 -7.30
N MET A 103 11.30 3.63 -6.65
CA MET A 103 11.90 3.61 -5.32
C MET A 103 13.33 4.14 -5.38
N ALA A 104 13.59 5.26 -4.71
CA ALA A 104 14.93 5.83 -4.59
C ALA A 104 15.76 5.09 -3.52
N PRO A 105 17.10 5.08 -3.60
CA PRO A 105 17.96 4.43 -2.60
C PRO A 105 18.07 5.26 -1.29
N VAL A 106 16.98 5.90 -0.87
CA VAL A 106 16.93 6.82 0.26
C VAL A 106 15.77 6.46 1.17
N VAL A 107 16.06 6.30 2.46
CA VAL A 107 15.08 6.21 3.54
C VAL A 107 15.24 7.42 4.44
N MET A 108 14.18 8.17 4.65
CA MET A 108 14.20 9.34 5.53
C MET A 108 13.05 9.28 6.54
N GLN A 109 13.39 9.34 7.82
CA GLN A 109 12.41 9.34 8.93
C GLN A 109 11.44 8.15 8.92
N GLY A 110 11.95 6.96 8.60
CA GLY A 110 11.12 5.74 8.53
C GLY A 110 10.24 5.64 7.30
N ALA A 111 10.39 6.57 6.35
CA ALA A 111 9.72 6.53 5.06
C ALA A 111 10.73 6.24 3.93
N GLN A 112 10.41 5.29 3.09
CA GLN A 112 11.08 5.06 1.82
C GLN A 112 10.69 6.17 0.86
N VAL A 113 11.68 6.77 0.19
CA VAL A 113 11.44 7.82 -0.80
C VAL A 113 11.15 7.20 -2.16
N PHE A 114 10.13 7.75 -2.83
CA PHE A 114 9.79 7.48 -4.22
C PHE A 114 9.86 8.78 -5.01
N GLN A 115 10.47 8.74 -6.19
CA GLN A 115 10.66 9.91 -7.05
C GLN A 115 10.54 9.50 -8.52
N PRO A 116 10.06 10.38 -9.42
CA PRO A 116 10.15 10.15 -10.86
C PRO A 116 11.61 10.01 -11.30
N ARG A 117 11.87 9.20 -12.33
CA ARG A 117 13.20 9.16 -12.95
C ARG A 117 13.50 10.54 -13.56
N GLY A 118 14.66 11.07 -13.25
CA GLY A 118 15.06 12.43 -13.66
C GLY A 118 14.78 13.50 -12.61
N GLY A 119 14.32 13.13 -11.42
CA GLY A 119 14.12 14.04 -10.29
C GLY A 119 12.69 14.59 -10.20
N GLY A 120 12.50 15.53 -9.29
CA GLY A 120 11.21 16.19 -9.05
C GLY A 120 10.56 15.77 -7.75
N GLU A 121 9.23 15.81 -7.71
CA GLU A 121 8.43 15.55 -6.51
C GLU A 121 8.76 14.22 -5.83
N CYS A 122 8.81 14.22 -4.49
CA CYS A 122 9.13 13.06 -3.69
C CYS A 122 7.97 12.65 -2.79
N TRP A 123 7.66 11.36 -2.78
CA TRP A 123 6.67 10.76 -1.89
C TRP A 123 7.35 9.86 -0.86
N GLY A 124 6.96 10.00 0.40
CA GLY A 124 7.40 9.14 1.50
C GLY A 124 6.38 8.07 1.81
N CYS A 125 6.76 6.81 1.66
CA CYS A 125 5.94 5.66 2.03
C CYS A 125 6.50 4.98 3.28
N PRO A 126 5.71 4.69 4.33
CA PRO A 126 6.22 4.03 5.53
C PRO A 126 6.87 2.68 5.19
N VAL A 127 8.15 2.50 5.57
CA VAL A 127 8.95 1.31 5.21
C VAL A 127 8.25 0.01 5.62
N GLY A 128 7.63 0.00 6.81
CA GLY A 128 6.97 -1.22 7.29
C GLY A 128 5.82 -1.70 6.42
N ILE A 129 5.09 -0.80 5.73
CA ILE A 129 3.96 -1.17 4.89
C ILE A 129 4.43 -1.77 3.56
N LEU A 130 5.58 -1.35 3.07
CA LEU A 130 6.15 -1.85 1.81
C LEU A 130 6.45 -3.36 1.81
N GLU A 131 6.44 -3.99 2.98
CA GLU A 131 6.57 -5.45 3.08
C GLU A 131 5.46 -6.22 2.37
N VAL A 132 4.30 -5.61 2.09
CA VAL A 132 3.23 -6.25 1.31
C VAL A 132 3.62 -6.48 -0.14
N ILE A 133 4.63 -5.77 -0.64
CA ILE A 133 5.13 -5.84 -2.01
C ILE A 133 6.31 -6.81 -2.09
N ASN A 134 6.36 -7.60 -3.16
CA ASN A 134 7.45 -8.52 -3.44
C ASN A 134 8.56 -7.83 -4.26
N TRP A 135 9.47 -7.16 -3.59
CA TRP A 135 10.60 -6.43 -4.21
C TRP A 135 11.66 -7.32 -4.86
N GLY A 136 11.54 -8.64 -4.73
CA GLY A 136 12.47 -9.59 -5.36
C GLY A 136 12.14 -9.93 -6.82
N ASP A 137 11.07 -9.39 -7.37
CA ASP A 137 10.68 -9.59 -8.77
C ASP A 137 11.38 -8.56 -9.66
N GLU A 138 12.22 -9.00 -10.59
CA GLU A 138 12.96 -8.13 -11.52
C GLU A 138 12.03 -7.33 -12.45
N ASN A 139 10.79 -7.77 -12.62
CA ASN A 139 9.78 -7.11 -13.45
C ASN A 139 8.82 -6.25 -12.62
N MET A 140 9.27 -5.79 -11.45
CA MET A 140 8.46 -4.93 -10.59
C MET A 140 8.14 -3.61 -11.30
N PRO A 141 6.87 -3.25 -11.50
CA PRO A 141 6.52 -1.99 -12.13
C PRO A 141 6.86 -0.81 -11.22
N ASP A 142 7.14 0.33 -11.84
CA ASP A 142 7.12 1.61 -11.12
C ASP A 142 5.70 1.89 -10.59
N ALA A 143 5.57 2.67 -9.51
CA ALA A 143 4.28 3.02 -8.97
C ALA A 143 3.66 4.21 -9.71
N ASP A 144 2.36 4.20 -9.92
CA ASP A 144 1.62 5.40 -10.29
C ASP A 144 1.24 6.19 -9.03
N VAL A 145 1.44 7.50 -9.06
CA VAL A 145 0.84 8.39 -8.04
C VAL A 145 -0.65 8.48 -8.31
N VAL A 146 -1.49 8.19 -7.31
CA VAL A 146 -2.95 8.30 -7.42
C VAL A 146 -3.45 9.37 -6.47
N GLY A 147 -4.11 10.38 -7.01
CA GLY A 147 -4.51 11.55 -6.23
C GLY A 147 -3.29 12.28 -5.65
N ALA A 148 -3.40 12.75 -4.40
CA ALA A 148 -2.34 13.53 -3.75
C ALA A 148 -1.49 12.71 -2.75
N ASP A 149 -1.92 11.50 -2.39
CA ASP A 149 -1.46 10.82 -1.17
C ASP A 149 -1.32 9.31 -1.29
N ARG A 150 -1.33 8.74 -2.50
CA ARG A 150 -1.25 7.28 -2.69
C ARG A 150 -0.31 6.90 -3.81
N LEU A 151 0.33 5.74 -3.64
CA LEU A 151 1.09 5.04 -4.67
C LEU A 151 0.37 3.73 -5.00
N LEU A 152 0.22 3.46 -6.29
CA LEU A 152 -0.46 2.30 -6.83
C LEU A 152 0.51 1.48 -7.69
N TRP A 153 0.62 0.20 -7.37
CA TRP A 153 1.27 -0.81 -8.19
C TRP A 153 0.22 -1.75 -8.75
N GLU A 154 0.27 -2.01 -10.02
CA GLU A 154 -0.69 -2.87 -10.70
C GLU A 154 0.00 -3.82 -11.70
N VAL A 155 -0.34 -5.09 -11.60
CA VAL A 155 0.01 -6.13 -12.58
C VAL A 155 -1.24 -6.95 -12.87
N PRO A 156 -1.28 -7.74 -13.94
CA PRO A 156 -2.46 -8.56 -14.26
C PRO A 156 -2.91 -9.41 -13.07
N GLY A 157 -4.09 -9.11 -12.54
CA GLY A 157 -4.72 -9.83 -11.44
C GLY A 157 -4.27 -9.47 -10.03
N GLU A 158 -3.35 -8.53 -9.86
CA GLU A 158 -2.89 -8.06 -8.54
C GLU A 158 -2.75 -6.54 -8.51
N THR A 159 -3.22 -5.91 -7.43
CA THR A 159 -3.11 -4.47 -7.19
C THR A 159 -2.69 -4.22 -5.74
N VAL A 160 -1.76 -3.32 -5.54
CA VAL A 160 -1.37 -2.81 -4.21
C VAL A 160 -1.46 -1.29 -4.23
N VAL A 161 -2.14 -0.70 -3.27
CA VAL A 161 -2.19 0.75 -3.05
C VAL A 161 -1.72 1.06 -1.65
N ILE A 162 -0.84 2.03 -1.51
CA ILE A 162 -0.29 2.42 -0.21
C ILE A 162 -0.35 3.94 -0.06
N THR A 163 -0.74 4.41 1.11
CA THR A 163 -0.66 5.83 1.45
C THR A 163 0.79 6.31 1.40
N ALA A 164 1.04 7.34 0.63
CA ALA A 164 2.34 7.98 0.50
C ALA A 164 2.16 9.50 0.56
N LEU A 165 3.03 10.18 1.29
CA LEU A 165 2.86 11.60 1.56
C LEU A 165 3.96 12.40 0.88
N ARG A 166 3.58 13.44 0.15
CA ARG A 166 4.51 14.47 -0.32
C ARG A 166 4.81 15.44 0.82
N LYS A 167 5.73 15.05 1.69
CA LYS A 167 6.03 15.79 2.94
C LYS A 167 6.57 17.20 2.73
N ALA A 168 7.17 17.50 1.58
CA ALA A 168 7.67 18.84 1.24
C ALA A 168 6.58 19.93 1.27
N VAL A 169 5.32 19.59 0.99
CA VAL A 169 4.21 20.53 0.90
C VAL A 169 3.18 20.40 2.03
N GLN A 170 3.34 19.44 2.95
CA GLN A 170 2.37 19.23 4.01
C GLN A 170 2.52 20.24 5.16
N ALA A 171 1.44 20.95 5.46
CA ALA A 171 1.42 21.94 6.53
C ALA A 171 1.61 21.34 7.95
N THR A 172 1.21 20.07 8.14
CA THR A 172 1.33 19.35 9.41
C THR A 172 2.74 18.85 9.71
N VAL A 173 3.61 18.84 8.72
CA VAL A 173 5.02 18.43 8.84
C VAL A 173 5.86 19.60 9.37
N ARG A 174 6.81 19.33 10.27
CA ARG A 174 7.71 20.35 10.85
C ARG A 174 8.51 21.06 9.75
N GLU A 175 8.79 22.34 9.93
CA GLU A 175 9.48 23.17 8.95
C GLU A 175 10.82 22.59 8.49
N TRP A 176 11.66 22.15 9.42
CA TRP A 176 12.96 21.53 9.07
C TRP A 176 12.80 20.23 8.28
N GLU A 177 11.75 19.47 8.58
CA GLU A 177 11.45 18.23 7.89
C GLU A 177 10.98 18.53 6.45
N ARG A 178 10.08 19.50 6.28
CA ARG A 178 9.68 19.97 4.94
C ARG A 178 10.85 20.46 4.12
N ALA A 179 11.77 21.25 4.73
CA ALA A 179 12.96 21.74 4.08
C ALA A 179 13.87 20.59 3.60
N ALA A 180 14.03 19.53 4.42
CA ALA A 180 14.79 18.34 4.04
C ALA A 180 14.14 17.59 2.87
N TRP A 181 12.82 17.40 2.88
CA TRP A 181 12.09 16.77 1.77
C TRP A 181 12.13 17.62 0.50
N SER A 182 11.99 18.94 0.63
CA SER A 182 12.13 19.87 -0.51
C SER A 182 13.54 19.85 -1.12
N ALA A 183 14.58 19.65 -0.32
CA ALA A 183 15.94 19.49 -0.81
C ALA A 183 16.11 18.21 -1.66
N LEU A 184 15.43 17.10 -1.30
CA LEU A 184 15.42 15.89 -2.11
C LEU A 184 14.73 16.09 -3.46
N GLU A 185 13.67 16.90 -3.52
CA GLU A 185 12.97 17.21 -4.77
C GLU A 185 13.86 18.01 -5.76
N GLY A 186 14.89 18.67 -5.26
CA GLY A 186 15.86 19.43 -6.07
C GLY A 186 16.95 18.60 -6.73
N ILE A 187 17.03 17.30 -6.44
CA ILE A 187 18.07 16.40 -6.97
C ILE A 187 17.44 15.14 -7.59
N ASP A 188 18.12 14.56 -8.57
CA ASP A 188 17.74 13.28 -9.15
C ASP A 188 18.37 12.15 -8.31
N LEU A 189 17.54 11.49 -7.49
CA LEU A 189 17.97 10.42 -6.59
C LEU A 189 18.30 9.10 -7.32
N HIS A 190 17.97 8.99 -8.60
CA HIS A 190 18.25 7.82 -9.44
C HIS A 190 19.51 7.99 -10.27
N LYS A 191 20.07 9.20 -10.30
CA LYS A 191 21.31 9.47 -11.02
C LYS A 191 22.45 8.82 -10.27
N GLU A 192 23.03 7.79 -10.85
CA GLU A 192 24.32 7.29 -10.37
C GLU A 192 25.33 8.43 -10.50
N ASP A 193 25.88 8.88 -9.38
CA ASP A 193 27.04 9.78 -9.42
C ASP A 193 28.11 9.05 -10.22
N GLY A 194 28.32 9.50 -11.45
CA GLY A 194 29.35 8.97 -12.33
C GLY A 194 30.70 9.07 -11.61
N ARG A 195 31.05 8.03 -10.91
CA ARG A 195 32.43 7.82 -10.47
C ARG A 195 33.19 7.49 -11.75
N CYS A 196 33.76 8.56 -12.35
CA CYS A 196 34.87 8.41 -13.28
C CYS A 196 36.06 7.78 -12.57
#